data_6487d55d20877b2f228701abd0d0e717
#
_entry.id   6487d55d20877b2f228701abd0d0e717
#
_cell.length_a   1.000
_cell.length_b   1.000
_cell.length_c   1.000
_cell.angle_alpha   90.00
_cell.angle_beta   90.00
_cell.angle_gamma   90.00
#
_symmetry.space_group_name_H-M   'P 1'
#
loop_
_entity.id
_entity.type
_entity.pdbx_description
1 polymer ?
#
loop_
_entity_poly.entity_id
_entity_poly.type
_entity_poly.pdbx_seq_one_letter_code
_entity_poly.pdbx_strand_id
1 'polypeptide(L)'
;MVALLDVNVLIALLDAGHMHHDAATEWLGRHLDEGWASCPLTQNGCIRILSQPAYPNHAPAAEIATRLAEAAQHPAHHFWTDSVSLLTPGRIHWPRLLTGRHVTDAYLLALAVENQGRFVTLDQGVPLAAVQGAQARHLVVLEAATRTRR
;
A
#
# COMPACT_ATOMS: atom_id res chain seq x y z
N MET A 1 9.07 -4.49 -11.36
CA MET A 1 7.98 -5.11 -10.58
C MET A 1 6.91 -4.09 -10.32
N VAL A 2 5.67 -4.40 -10.62
CA VAL A 2 4.53 -3.53 -10.28
C VAL A 2 4.42 -3.40 -8.77
N ALA A 3 4.20 -2.19 -8.29
CA ALA A 3 4.17 -1.86 -6.88
C ALA A 3 2.72 -1.73 -6.36
N LEU A 4 2.27 -2.68 -5.54
CA LEU A 4 1.00 -2.54 -4.82
C LEU A 4 1.20 -1.55 -3.68
N LEU A 5 0.51 -0.41 -3.76
CA LEU A 5 0.63 0.63 -2.76
C LEU A 5 -0.34 0.38 -1.59
N ASP A 6 0.22 0.35 -0.39
CA ASP A 6 -0.58 0.25 0.84
C ASP A 6 -1.51 1.46 1.00
N VAL A 7 -2.54 1.29 1.79
CA VAL A 7 -3.47 2.36 2.15
C VAL A 7 -2.73 3.61 2.63
N ASN A 8 -1.75 3.45 3.53
CA ASN A 8 -0.98 4.58 4.06
C ASN A 8 -0.17 5.31 2.98
N VAL A 9 0.31 4.61 1.96
CA VAL A 9 1.01 5.21 0.82
C VAL A 9 0.04 5.97 -0.08
N LEU A 10 -1.13 5.40 -0.38
CA LEU A 10 -2.18 6.09 -1.15
C LEU A 10 -2.62 7.38 -0.45
N ILE A 11 -2.82 7.32 0.86
CA ILE A 11 -3.17 8.49 1.66
C ILE A 11 -2.07 9.56 1.58
N ALA A 12 -0.81 9.17 1.75
CA ALA A 12 0.31 10.10 1.66
C ALA A 12 0.41 10.77 0.28
N LEU A 13 0.10 10.04 -0.79
CA LEU A 13 0.09 10.60 -2.14
C LEU A 13 -1.05 11.59 -2.36
N LEU A 14 -2.25 11.31 -1.84
CA LEU A 14 -3.43 12.15 -2.03
C LEU A 14 -3.51 13.35 -1.08
N ASP A 15 -2.84 13.29 0.07
CA ASP A 15 -2.84 14.34 1.07
C ASP A 15 -1.50 15.09 1.05
N ALA A 16 -1.48 16.25 0.42
CA ALA A 16 -0.28 17.09 0.31
C ALA A 16 0.27 17.56 1.66
N GLY A 17 -0.57 17.58 2.71
CA GLY A 17 -0.17 17.91 4.08
C GLY A 17 0.37 16.73 4.88
N HIS A 18 0.35 15.52 4.32
CA HIS A 18 0.85 14.33 5.01
C HIS A 18 2.37 14.38 5.19
N MET A 19 2.86 13.96 6.37
CA MET A 19 4.29 14.02 6.67
C MET A 19 5.16 13.18 5.71
N HIS A 20 4.59 12.16 5.10
CA HIS A 20 5.28 11.29 4.13
C HIS A 20 4.90 11.58 2.68
N HIS A 21 4.21 12.69 2.41
CA HIS A 21 3.77 13.04 1.05
C HIS A 21 4.95 13.11 0.08
N ASP A 22 6.00 13.83 0.45
CA ASP A 22 7.16 14.03 -0.43
C ASP A 22 7.90 12.72 -0.69
N ALA A 23 8.10 11.91 0.35
CA ALA A 23 8.76 10.62 0.21
C ALA A 23 7.99 9.65 -0.70
N ALA A 24 6.66 9.59 -0.54
CA ALA A 24 5.81 8.73 -1.36
C ALA A 24 5.77 9.21 -2.82
N THR A 25 5.62 10.52 -3.03
CA THR A 25 5.59 11.13 -4.35
C THR A 25 6.90 10.94 -5.10
N GLU A 26 8.01 11.13 -4.41
CA GLU A 26 9.34 10.95 -4.99
C GLU A 26 9.61 9.49 -5.36
N TRP A 27 9.27 8.56 -4.47
CA TRP A 27 9.44 7.14 -4.73
C TRP A 27 8.61 6.69 -5.94
N LEU A 28 7.33 7.07 -5.99
CA LEU A 28 6.45 6.71 -7.09
C LEU A 28 6.96 7.32 -8.41
N GLY A 29 7.41 8.57 -8.39
CA GLY A 29 7.96 9.23 -9.57
C GLY A 29 9.17 8.50 -10.16
N ARG A 30 10.04 7.95 -9.31
CA ARG A 30 11.22 7.18 -9.74
C ARG A 30 10.88 5.78 -10.28
N HIS A 31 9.73 5.23 -9.90
CA HIS A 31 9.34 3.85 -10.22
C HIS A 31 8.10 3.77 -11.11
N LEU A 32 7.63 4.91 -11.63
CA LEU A 32 6.37 4.99 -12.36
C LEU A 32 6.38 4.12 -13.63
N ASP A 33 7.52 3.98 -14.26
CA ASP A 33 7.72 3.15 -15.46
C ASP A 33 7.54 1.66 -15.19
N GLU A 34 7.74 1.21 -13.95
CA GLU A 34 7.48 -0.17 -13.56
C GLU A 34 5.99 -0.45 -13.27
N GLY A 35 5.19 0.59 -13.10
CA GLY A 35 3.77 0.49 -12.78
C GLY A 35 3.48 0.41 -11.28
N TRP A 36 2.28 0.83 -10.93
CA TRP A 36 1.75 0.72 -9.58
C TRP A 36 0.36 0.10 -9.60
N ALA A 37 -0.05 -0.50 -8.51
CA ALA A 37 -1.31 -1.20 -8.40
C ALA A 37 -2.11 -0.71 -7.20
N SER A 38 -3.42 -0.78 -7.32
CA SER A 38 -4.36 -0.77 -6.22
C SER A 38 -5.32 -1.95 -6.35
N CYS A 39 -5.96 -2.32 -5.25
CA CYS A 39 -6.93 -3.39 -5.20
C CYS A 39 -8.17 -2.91 -4.42
N PRO A 40 -9.28 -3.66 -4.43
CA PRO A 40 -10.49 -3.26 -3.70
C PRO A 40 -10.23 -2.91 -2.24
N LEU A 41 -9.40 -3.68 -1.55
CA LEU A 41 -9.07 -3.45 -0.14
C LEU A 41 -8.34 -2.11 0.06
N THR A 42 -7.34 -1.80 -0.75
CA THR A 42 -6.58 -0.56 -0.61
C THR A 42 -7.38 0.66 -1.05
N GLN A 43 -8.19 0.54 -2.09
CA GLN A 43 -9.10 1.61 -2.53
C GLN A 43 -10.13 1.92 -1.44
N ASN A 44 -10.77 0.90 -0.89
CA ASN A 44 -11.73 1.04 0.20
C ASN A 44 -11.10 1.70 1.42
N GLY A 45 -9.94 1.23 1.85
CA GLY A 45 -9.24 1.77 3.01
C GLY A 45 -8.84 3.24 2.83
N CYS A 46 -8.36 3.61 1.66
CA CYS A 46 -7.97 4.98 1.35
C CYS A 46 -9.17 5.93 1.43
N ILE A 47 -10.28 5.59 0.77
CA ILE A 47 -11.49 6.41 0.77
C ILE A 47 -12.06 6.50 2.19
N ARG A 48 -12.14 5.39 2.89
CA ARG A 48 -12.71 5.33 4.24
C ARG A 48 -11.93 6.20 5.24
N ILE A 49 -10.61 6.13 5.22
CA ILE A 49 -9.78 6.88 6.18
C ILE A 49 -9.78 8.37 5.85
N LEU A 50 -9.57 8.76 4.60
CA LEU A 50 -9.53 10.16 4.21
C LEU A 50 -10.88 10.88 4.33
N SER A 51 -11.98 10.14 4.42
CA SER A 51 -13.32 10.72 4.61
C SER A 51 -13.79 10.72 6.07
N GLN A 52 -12.98 10.22 7.00
CA GLN A 52 -13.33 10.27 8.44
C GLN A 52 -13.15 11.67 8.97
N PRO A 53 -14.14 12.21 9.73
CA PRO A 53 -14.02 13.54 10.33
C PRO A 53 -12.79 13.71 11.25
N ALA A 54 -12.32 12.61 11.86
CA ALA A 54 -11.13 12.63 12.71
C ALA A 54 -9.81 12.78 11.93
N TYR A 55 -9.81 12.54 10.61
CA TYR A 55 -8.62 12.75 9.80
C TYR A 55 -8.44 14.27 9.55
N PRO A 56 -7.27 14.87 9.84
CA PRO A 56 -7.10 16.32 9.82
C PRO A 56 -7.46 17.00 8.49
N ASN A 57 -7.06 16.40 7.37
CA ASN A 57 -7.34 16.91 6.02
C ASN A 57 -8.45 16.13 5.33
N HIS A 58 -9.46 15.70 6.09
CA HIS A 58 -10.55 14.91 5.54
C HIS A 58 -11.37 15.69 4.50
N ALA A 59 -11.96 14.94 3.58
CA ALA A 59 -12.89 15.46 2.58
C ALA A 59 -14.04 14.46 2.40
N PRO A 60 -15.15 14.88 1.79
CA PRO A 60 -16.24 13.95 1.51
C PRO A 60 -15.78 12.71 0.72
N ALA A 61 -16.35 11.55 1.01
CA ALA A 61 -15.98 10.30 0.34
C ALA A 61 -16.06 10.40 -1.18
N ALA A 62 -17.07 11.10 -1.69
CA ALA A 62 -17.24 11.30 -3.14
C ALA A 62 -16.04 12.05 -3.75
N GLU A 63 -15.52 13.05 -3.05
CA GLU A 63 -14.34 13.80 -3.51
C GLU A 63 -13.09 12.93 -3.51
N ILE A 64 -12.87 12.18 -2.45
CA ILE A 64 -11.71 11.27 -2.36
C ILE A 64 -11.80 10.19 -3.44
N ALA A 65 -12.98 9.62 -3.66
CA ALA A 65 -13.19 8.62 -4.70
C ALA A 65 -12.88 9.19 -6.11
N THR A 66 -13.30 10.43 -6.38
CA THR A 66 -12.99 11.10 -7.65
C THR A 66 -11.49 11.28 -7.83
N ARG A 67 -10.79 11.75 -6.81
CA ARG A 67 -9.33 11.95 -6.86
C ARG A 67 -8.59 10.64 -7.07
N LEU A 68 -8.99 9.60 -6.36
CA LEU A 68 -8.38 8.27 -6.51
C LEU A 68 -8.67 7.69 -7.91
N ALA A 69 -9.88 7.85 -8.41
CA ALA A 69 -10.25 7.40 -9.75
C ALA A 69 -9.45 8.12 -10.84
N GLU A 70 -9.21 9.42 -10.70
CA GLU A 70 -8.36 10.18 -11.61
C GLU A 70 -6.92 9.65 -11.61
N ALA A 71 -6.35 9.38 -10.44
CA ALA A 71 -5.03 8.78 -10.33
C ALA A 71 -4.98 7.41 -10.99
N ALA A 72 -6.03 6.60 -10.83
CA ALA A 72 -6.12 5.26 -11.41
C ALA A 72 -6.31 5.25 -12.93
N GLN A 73 -6.60 6.40 -13.56
CA GLN A 73 -6.65 6.51 -15.02
C GLN A 73 -5.26 6.60 -15.67
N HIS A 74 -4.22 6.82 -14.88
CA HIS A 74 -2.86 6.88 -15.39
C HIS A 74 -2.47 5.52 -16.01
N PRO A 75 -1.79 5.52 -17.20
CA PRO A 75 -1.41 4.27 -17.87
C PRO A 75 -0.53 3.32 -17.03
N ALA A 76 0.18 3.83 -16.04
CA ALA A 76 0.99 3.03 -15.14
C ALA A 76 0.19 2.31 -14.06
N HIS A 77 -1.09 2.62 -13.89
CA HIS A 77 -1.94 1.98 -12.88
C HIS A 77 -2.43 0.61 -13.34
N HIS A 78 -2.37 -0.36 -12.44
CA HIS A 78 -2.92 -1.70 -12.58
C HIS A 78 -3.96 -1.95 -11.49
N PHE A 79 -5.17 -2.34 -11.87
CA PHE A 79 -6.14 -2.82 -10.91
C PHE A 79 -5.92 -4.31 -10.66
N TRP A 80 -5.66 -4.69 -9.42
CA TRP A 80 -5.57 -6.08 -9.00
C TRP A 80 -6.82 -6.48 -8.23
N THR A 81 -7.41 -7.61 -8.60
CA THR A 81 -8.51 -8.18 -7.81
C THR A 81 -7.97 -8.74 -6.50
N ASP A 82 -8.83 -8.83 -5.47
CA ASP A 82 -8.48 -9.46 -4.20
C ASP A 82 -8.53 -10.99 -4.35
N SER A 83 -7.66 -11.55 -5.18
CA SER A 83 -7.69 -12.96 -5.61
C SER A 83 -7.06 -13.94 -4.62
N VAL A 84 -6.44 -13.46 -3.56
CA VAL A 84 -5.80 -14.28 -2.54
C VAL A 84 -6.76 -14.54 -1.39
N SER A 85 -6.82 -15.79 -0.92
CA SER A 85 -7.49 -16.13 0.33
C SER A 85 -6.44 -16.41 1.41
N LEU A 86 -6.59 -15.75 2.56
CA LEU A 86 -5.77 -16.04 3.74
C LEU A 86 -5.97 -17.46 4.26
N LEU A 87 -7.09 -18.10 3.88
CA LEU A 87 -7.46 -19.44 4.35
C LEU A 87 -6.94 -20.54 3.43
N THR A 88 -6.31 -20.21 2.31
CA THR A 88 -5.66 -21.20 1.47
C THR A 88 -4.54 -21.88 2.25
N PRO A 89 -4.56 -23.23 2.38
CA PRO A 89 -3.54 -23.95 3.13
C PRO A 89 -2.13 -23.59 2.69
N GLY A 90 -1.26 -23.30 3.64
CA GLY A 90 0.14 -22.95 3.41
C GLY A 90 0.38 -21.50 2.94
N ARG A 91 -0.64 -20.72 2.65
CA ARG A 91 -0.48 -19.33 2.21
C ARG A 91 0.13 -18.46 3.29
N ILE A 92 -0.37 -18.59 4.51
CA ILE A 92 0.12 -17.87 5.68
C ILE A 92 0.69 -18.87 6.68
N HIS A 93 1.90 -18.59 7.14
CA HIS A 93 2.51 -19.31 8.25
C HIS A 93 2.09 -18.64 9.56
N TRP A 94 0.91 -19.03 10.06
CA TRP A 94 0.23 -18.36 11.16
C TRP A 94 1.07 -18.23 12.44
N PRO A 95 1.92 -19.21 12.83
CA PRO A 95 2.80 -19.03 13.99
C PRO A 95 3.78 -17.84 13.88
N ARG A 96 4.04 -17.36 12.66
CA ARG A 96 4.90 -16.20 12.42
C ARG A 96 4.13 -14.88 12.36
N LEU A 97 2.80 -14.93 12.35
CA LEU A 97 1.93 -13.75 12.39
C LEU A 97 1.53 -13.49 13.84
N LEU A 98 2.35 -12.69 14.54
CA LEU A 98 2.29 -12.58 16.00
C LEU A 98 1.22 -11.64 16.52
N THR A 99 0.64 -10.79 15.66
CA THR A 99 -0.36 -9.80 16.06
C THR A 99 -1.38 -9.55 14.96
N GLY A 100 -2.63 -9.32 15.34
CA GLY A 100 -3.72 -8.99 14.43
C GLY A 100 -3.47 -7.70 13.63
N ARG A 101 -2.60 -6.81 14.11
CA ARG A 101 -2.22 -5.59 13.39
C ARG A 101 -1.61 -5.87 12.01
N HIS A 102 -0.95 -7.01 11.84
CA HIS A 102 -0.24 -7.35 10.61
C HIS A 102 -1.04 -8.26 9.67
N VAL A 103 -2.32 -8.54 9.95
CA VAL A 103 -3.14 -9.40 9.08
C VAL A 103 -3.32 -8.78 7.70
N THR A 104 -3.67 -7.51 7.64
CA THR A 104 -3.85 -6.81 6.36
C THR A 104 -2.51 -6.68 5.61
N ASP A 105 -1.42 -6.40 6.30
CA ASP A 105 -0.09 -6.34 5.70
C ASP A 105 0.32 -7.68 5.08
N ALA A 106 0.07 -8.77 5.81
CA ALA A 106 0.33 -10.11 5.30
C ALA A 106 -0.51 -10.42 4.07
N TYR A 107 -1.78 -10.02 4.07
CA TYR A 107 -2.65 -10.18 2.91
C TYR A 107 -2.11 -9.42 1.69
N LEU A 108 -1.77 -8.15 1.85
CA LEU A 108 -1.30 -7.32 0.74
C LEU A 108 0.07 -7.78 0.22
N LEU A 109 0.94 -8.25 1.11
CA LEU A 109 2.21 -8.87 0.71
C LEU A 109 1.96 -10.16 -0.08
N ALA A 110 1.03 -11.01 0.38
CA ALA A 110 0.66 -12.23 -0.33
C ALA A 110 0.07 -11.92 -1.72
N LEU A 111 -0.76 -10.89 -1.83
CA LEU A 111 -1.32 -10.44 -3.10
C LEU A 111 -0.22 -9.96 -4.06
N ALA A 112 0.76 -9.23 -3.55
CA ALA A 112 1.90 -8.78 -4.34
C ALA A 112 2.74 -9.95 -4.84
N VAL A 113 3.00 -10.93 -4.00
CA VAL A 113 3.72 -12.16 -4.38
C VAL A 113 2.96 -12.91 -5.48
N GLU A 114 1.65 -13.07 -5.33
CA GLU A 114 0.79 -13.75 -6.31
C GLU A 114 0.84 -13.06 -7.68
N ASN A 115 0.90 -11.74 -7.71
CA ASN A 115 0.96 -10.95 -8.94
C ASN A 115 2.39 -10.69 -9.42
N GLN A 116 3.40 -11.35 -8.84
CA GLN A 116 4.81 -11.16 -9.20
C GLN A 116 5.28 -9.71 -9.09
N GLY A 117 4.66 -8.98 -8.16
CA GLY A 117 4.97 -7.59 -7.85
C GLY A 117 5.58 -7.44 -6.46
N ARG A 118 5.53 -6.23 -5.95
CA ARG A 118 6.02 -5.92 -4.61
C ARG A 118 5.00 -5.07 -3.85
N PHE A 119 5.02 -5.18 -2.54
CA PHE A 119 4.20 -4.40 -1.62
C PHE A 119 5.00 -3.21 -1.11
N VAL A 120 4.43 -2.02 -1.23
CA VAL A 120 5.05 -0.75 -0.81
C VAL A 120 4.23 -0.17 0.33
N THR A 121 4.86 0.05 1.47
CA THR A 121 4.20 0.48 2.70
C THR A 121 5.07 1.48 3.47
N LEU A 122 4.42 2.24 4.37
CA LEU A 122 5.11 3.06 5.37
C LEU A 122 5.29 2.31 6.70
N ASP A 123 4.64 1.15 6.85
CA ASP A 123 4.68 0.39 8.09
C ASP A 123 5.97 -0.38 8.24
N GLN A 124 6.55 -0.30 9.45
CA GLN A 124 7.66 -1.15 9.86
C GLN A 124 7.11 -2.50 10.35
N GLY A 125 7.90 -3.56 10.23
CA GLY A 125 7.56 -4.84 10.84
C GLY A 125 6.59 -5.72 10.05
N VAL A 126 6.41 -5.49 8.76
CA VAL A 126 5.64 -6.40 7.90
C VAL A 126 6.27 -7.80 7.95
N PRO A 127 5.49 -8.86 8.26
CA PRO A 127 6.06 -10.16 8.56
C PRO A 127 6.38 -10.98 7.30
N LEU A 128 7.54 -10.75 6.68
CA LEU A 128 7.98 -11.51 5.50
C LEU A 128 7.92 -13.02 5.73
N ALA A 129 8.36 -13.47 6.91
CA ALA A 129 8.41 -14.90 7.26
C ALA A 129 7.03 -15.54 7.40
N ALA A 130 5.97 -14.74 7.55
CA ALA A 130 4.61 -15.24 7.67
C ALA A 130 3.94 -15.51 6.32
N VAL A 131 4.50 -15.03 5.21
CA VAL A 131 3.86 -15.13 3.90
C VAL A 131 4.66 -16.06 3.00
N GLN A 132 4.00 -17.11 2.51
CA GLN A 132 4.62 -18.10 1.63
C GLN A 132 5.18 -17.43 0.36
N GLY A 133 6.44 -17.73 0.06
CA GLY A 133 7.11 -17.23 -1.13
C GLY A 133 7.57 -15.79 -1.06
N ALA A 134 7.27 -15.07 0.03
CA ALA A 134 7.71 -13.68 0.18
C ALA A 134 9.20 -13.61 0.48
N GLN A 135 9.87 -12.72 -0.24
CA GLN A 135 11.30 -12.43 -0.09
C GLN A 135 11.48 -10.92 0.04
N ALA A 136 12.68 -10.49 0.44
CA ALA A 136 12.98 -9.06 0.63
C ALA A 136 12.64 -8.21 -0.61
N ARG A 137 12.80 -8.75 -1.82
CA ARG A 137 12.48 -8.05 -3.07
C ARG A 137 10.99 -7.72 -3.22
N HIS A 138 10.11 -8.43 -2.51
CA HIS A 138 8.65 -8.23 -2.57
C HIS A 138 8.15 -7.13 -1.62
N LEU A 139 9.03 -6.53 -0.84
CA LEU A 139 8.65 -5.53 0.16
C LEU A 139 9.52 -4.29 0.05
N VAL A 140 8.87 -3.13 0.00
CA VAL A 140 9.53 -1.82 0.11
C VAL A 140 8.88 -1.08 1.27
N VAL A 141 9.68 -0.69 2.25
CA VAL A 141 9.25 0.18 3.35
C VAL A 141 9.80 1.58 3.08
N LEU A 142 8.89 2.53 2.87
CA LEU A 142 9.27 3.92 2.64
C LEU A 142 9.64 4.57 3.97
N GLU A 143 10.71 5.35 3.96
CA GLU A 143 11.14 6.14 5.09
C GLU A 143 11.01 7.62 4.76
N ALA A 144 10.64 8.42 5.78
CA ALA A 144 10.68 9.86 5.62
C ALA A 144 12.11 10.27 5.28
N ALA A 145 12.26 11.19 4.31
CA ALA A 145 13.56 11.75 3.99
C ALA A 145 14.17 12.33 5.28
N THR A 146 15.33 11.81 5.68
CA THR A 146 16.09 12.40 6.79
C THR A 146 16.47 13.80 6.36
N ARG A 147 15.84 14.81 6.97
CA ARG A 147 16.33 16.19 6.82
C ARG A 147 17.69 16.22 7.45
N THR A 148 18.73 16.23 6.64
CA THR A 148 20.08 16.51 7.11
C THR A 148 20.02 17.93 7.67
N ARG A 149 20.05 18.08 8.98
CA ARG A 149 20.26 19.39 9.60
C ARG A 149 21.67 19.83 9.23
N ARG A 150 21.76 20.86 8.43
CA ARG A 150 22.99 21.60 8.25
C ARG A 150 23.21 22.54 9.44
#